data_9dba81210762148aa8299540007e3a85
#
_entry.id   9dba81210762148aa8299540007e3a85
#
_cell.length_a   1.000
_cell.length_b   1.000
_cell.length_c   1.000
_cell.angle_alpha   90.00
_cell.angle_beta   90.00
_cell.angle_gamma   90.00
#
_symmetry.space_group_name_H-M   'P 1'
#
loop_
_entity.id
_entity.type
_entity.pdbx_description
1 polymer ?
#
loop_
_entity_poly.entity_id
_entity_poly.type
_entity_poly.pdbx_seq_one_letter_code
_entity_poly.pdbx_strand_id
1 'polypeptide(L)'
;MKKTALASALVATALFAASSVNAAPLIVNTTLSNISTAFDNVITGVGSTVATAQVVSGQNTYNYIDKDGNPATVTVTRPNGSSPSFYGNYSSNGISLSGSTWDIGPATSVGEPIPGFNSGLTFTFSSPVNAFGFEIGDWATCCTSVVRDANTVSTYGVPAQGSGLWIAFDGGAATLPANAQSASDNPGYAASQSYTNFIGAIDSSGFFSKVTFFGDGFGEVLVAGGTLRFASVPKGSVGGSVPEPASLALLGIGLAGLATMRRRKAA
;
A
#
# COMPACT_ATOMS: atom_id res chain seq x y z
N MET A 1 -8.54 -71.83 -16.33
CA MET A 1 -9.08 -70.52 -16.64
C MET A 1 -8.44 -69.52 -15.67
N LYS A 2 -7.43 -68.73 -16.14
CA LYS A 2 -6.71 -67.75 -15.31
C LYS A 2 -7.39 -66.42 -15.49
N LYS A 3 -7.93 -65.83 -14.42
CA LYS A 3 -8.48 -64.50 -14.41
C LYS A 3 -7.34 -63.47 -14.08
N THR A 4 -6.89 -62.78 -15.06
CA THR A 4 -5.97 -61.59 -14.92
C THR A 4 -6.80 -60.42 -14.47
N ALA A 5 -6.58 -59.91 -13.27
CA ALA A 5 -7.13 -58.67 -12.77
C ALA A 5 -6.21 -57.53 -13.24
N LEU A 6 -6.72 -56.64 -14.13
CA LEU A 6 -6.10 -55.36 -14.47
C LEU A 6 -6.30 -54.42 -13.29
N ALA A 7 -5.22 -54.07 -12.62
CA ALA A 7 -5.23 -52.99 -11.65
C ALA A 7 -4.96 -51.65 -12.41
N SER A 8 -6.01 -50.87 -12.65
CA SER A 8 -5.91 -49.51 -13.19
C SER A 8 -5.34 -48.61 -12.10
N ALA A 9 -4.10 -48.18 -12.28
CA ALA A 9 -3.48 -47.15 -11.46
C ALA A 9 -4.01 -45.80 -11.93
N LEU A 10 -4.94 -45.22 -11.20
CA LEU A 10 -5.38 -43.85 -11.37
C LEU A 10 -4.30 -42.94 -10.82
N VAL A 11 -3.46 -42.38 -11.70
CA VAL A 11 -2.54 -41.29 -11.34
C VAL A 11 -3.36 -40.02 -11.32
N ALA A 12 -3.81 -39.63 -10.15
CA ALA A 12 -4.40 -38.31 -9.93
C ALA A 12 -3.25 -37.28 -9.96
N THR A 13 -3.05 -36.64 -11.12
CA THR A 13 -2.19 -35.46 -11.27
C THR A 13 -2.92 -34.28 -10.63
N ALA A 14 -2.71 -34.05 -9.34
CA ALA A 14 -3.14 -32.82 -8.70
C ALA A 14 -2.23 -31.71 -9.24
N LEU A 15 -2.70 -30.97 -10.24
CA LEU A 15 -2.14 -29.67 -10.59
C LEU A 15 -2.46 -28.73 -9.44
N PHE A 16 -1.53 -28.57 -8.53
CA PHE A 16 -1.55 -27.42 -7.62
C PHE A 16 -1.21 -26.20 -8.47
N ALA A 17 -2.22 -25.41 -8.85
CA ALA A 17 -2.02 -24.05 -9.24
C ALA A 17 -1.41 -23.34 -8.02
N ALA A 18 -0.10 -23.18 -8.01
CA ALA A 18 0.56 -22.30 -7.09
C ALA A 18 0.07 -20.87 -7.45
N SER A 19 -0.99 -20.43 -6.79
CA SER A 19 -1.33 -19.01 -6.77
C SER A 19 -0.10 -18.31 -6.21
N SER A 20 0.57 -17.51 -7.04
CA SER A 20 1.58 -16.58 -6.57
C SER A 20 0.89 -15.67 -5.57
N VAL A 21 1.13 -15.91 -4.29
CA VAL A 21 0.78 -14.95 -3.24
C VAL A 21 1.71 -13.77 -3.49
N ASN A 22 1.22 -12.73 -4.18
CA ASN A 22 1.94 -11.47 -4.24
C ASN A 22 2.08 -10.99 -2.80
N ALA A 23 3.32 -10.71 -2.38
CA ALA A 23 3.55 -10.10 -1.10
C ALA A 23 2.81 -8.76 -1.07
N ALA A 24 2.16 -8.44 0.04
CA ALA A 24 1.56 -7.13 0.20
C ALA A 24 2.66 -6.05 0.16
N PRO A 25 2.39 -4.87 -0.42
CA PRO A 25 3.32 -3.76 -0.39
C PRO A 25 3.79 -3.45 1.03
N LEU A 26 5.09 -3.19 1.20
CA LEU A 26 5.63 -2.62 2.42
C LEU A 26 5.12 -1.19 2.55
N ILE A 27 4.29 -0.92 3.55
CA ILE A 27 3.82 0.43 3.85
C ILE A 27 4.75 1.09 4.85
N VAL A 28 5.23 2.26 4.50
CA VAL A 28 6.05 3.13 5.34
C VAL A 28 5.17 4.28 5.83
N ASN A 29 4.98 4.39 7.15
CA ASN A 29 4.37 5.53 7.82
C ASN A 29 5.38 6.06 8.84
N THR A 30 5.94 7.26 8.61
CA THR A 30 7.08 7.75 9.40
C THR A 30 7.07 9.29 9.51
N THR A 31 7.95 9.82 10.35
CA THR A 31 8.17 11.28 10.44
C THR A 31 8.82 11.83 9.18
N LEU A 32 8.68 13.14 8.91
CA LEU A 32 9.34 13.78 7.77
C LEU A 32 10.88 13.69 7.86
N SER A 33 11.45 13.74 9.07
CA SER A 33 12.90 13.61 9.27
C SER A 33 13.43 12.20 8.97
N ASN A 34 12.58 11.18 9.05
CA ASN A 34 12.99 9.78 8.83
C ASN A 34 12.70 9.28 7.41
N ILE A 35 12.21 10.11 6.50
CA ILE A 35 11.89 9.69 5.13
C ILE A 35 13.12 9.08 4.44
N SER A 36 14.27 9.74 4.53
CA SER A 36 15.51 9.25 3.92
C SER A 36 15.91 7.87 4.45
N THR A 37 15.73 7.62 5.74
CA THR A 37 16.11 6.33 6.38
C THR A 37 15.08 5.24 6.12
N ALA A 38 13.79 5.56 6.26
CA ALA A 38 12.73 4.56 6.23
C ALA A 38 12.22 4.24 4.81
N PHE A 39 12.39 5.15 3.85
CA PHE A 39 11.92 4.98 2.48
C PHE A 39 13.05 5.07 1.46
N ASP A 40 13.78 6.20 1.39
CA ASP A 40 14.78 6.43 0.36
C ASP A 40 15.95 5.42 0.45
N ASN A 41 16.46 5.14 1.67
CA ASN A 41 17.54 4.18 1.87
C ASN A 41 17.13 2.72 1.59
N VAL A 42 15.87 2.37 1.77
CA VAL A 42 15.38 1.04 1.38
C VAL A 42 15.48 0.86 -0.13
N ILE A 43 15.14 1.90 -0.89
CA ILE A 43 15.17 1.91 -2.35
C ILE A 43 16.61 1.98 -2.87
N THR A 44 17.42 2.89 -2.33
CA THR A 44 18.82 3.05 -2.76
C THR A 44 19.70 1.88 -2.34
N GLY A 45 19.39 1.24 -1.22
CA GLY A 45 20.06 0.03 -0.73
C GLY A 45 19.95 -1.17 -1.67
N VAL A 46 18.95 -1.19 -2.55
CA VAL A 46 18.79 -2.21 -3.60
C VAL A 46 19.24 -1.73 -4.98
N GLY A 47 20.00 -0.63 -5.04
CA GLY A 47 20.58 -0.08 -6.26
C GLY A 47 19.62 0.75 -7.12
N SER A 48 18.44 1.10 -6.60
CA SER A 48 17.47 1.94 -7.30
C SER A 48 17.63 3.41 -6.93
N THR A 49 17.10 4.31 -7.76
CA THR A 49 17.11 5.76 -7.54
C THR A 49 15.72 6.25 -7.18
N VAL A 50 15.62 7.13 -6.19
CA VAL A 50 14.39 7.85 -5.85
C VAL A 50 14.34 9.13 -6.68
N ALA A 51 13.31 9.25 -7.52
CA ALA A 51 12.96 10.51 -8.17
C ALA A 51 11.99 11.29 -7.27
N THR A 52 12.11 12.61 -7.26
CA THR A 52 11.26 13.48 -6.46
C THR A 52 10.62 14.57 -7.31
N ALA A 53 9.40 14.97 -6.94
CA ALA A 53 8.73 16.13 -7.51
C ALA A 53 8.01 16.90 -6.40
N GLN A 54 8.32 18.19 -6.27
CA GLN A 54 7.65 19.05 -5.32
C GLN A 54 6.26 19.43 -5.84
N VAL A 55 5.25 19.33 -5.00
CA VAL A 55 3.89 19.74 -5.34
C VAL A 55 3.81 21.25 -5.45
N VAL A 56 3.27 21.74 -6.56
CA VAL A 56 3.08 23.17 -6.86
C VAL A 56 1.59 23.43 -7.03
N SER A 57 1.09 24.49 -6.39
CA SER A 57 -0.32 24.90 -6.49
C SER A 57 -0.73 25.13 -7.94
N GLY A 58 -1.87 24.59 -8.33
CA GLY A 58 -2.39 24.66 -9.69
C GLY A 58 -1.84 23.58 -10.66
N GLN A 59 -0.87 22.76 -10.23
CA GLN A 59 -0.27 21.71 -11.07
C GLN A 59 -0.71 20.32 -10.59
N ASN A 60 -1.31 19.53 -11.48
CA ASN A 60 -1.77 18.17 -11.20
C ASN A 60 -0.99 17.09 -11.98
N THR A 61 0.06 17.46 -12.73
CA THR A 61 0.89 16.51 -13.47
C THR A 61 2.35 16.79 -13.20
N TYR A 62 3.10 15.75 -12.83
CA TYR A 62 4.52 15.84 -12.47
C TYR A 62 5.34 14.86 -13.30
N ASN A 63 6.54 15.30 -13.71
CA ASN A 63 7.45 14.49 -14.49
C ASN A 63 8.37 13.68 -13.56
N TYR A 64 8.68 12.46 -13.98
CA TYR A 64 9.72 11.64 -13.38
C TYR A 64 10.45 10.83 -14.47
N ILE A 65 11.52 10.17 -14.10
CA ILE A 65 12.22 9.22 -14.98
C ILE A 65 11.87 7.81 -14.51
N ASP A 66 11.38 6.99 -15.43
CA ASP A 66 10.98 5.61 -15.13
C ASP A 66 12.19 4.67 -14.96
N LYS A 67 11.92 3.41 -14.66
CA LYS A 67 12.94 2.37 -14.46
C LYS A 67 13.82 2.11 -15.68
N ASP A 68 13.36 2.48 -16.87
CA ASP A 68 14.08 2.27 -18.15
C ASP A 68 14.79 3.54 -18.61
N GLY A 69 14.78 4.60 -17.79
CA GLY A 69 15.41 5.89 -18.09
C GLY A 69 14.57 6.79 -18.98
N ASN A 70 13.29 6.48 -19.22
CA ASN A 70 12.42 7.27 -20.08
C ASN A 70 11.64 8.32 -19.28
N PRO A 71 11.33 9.47 -19.90
CA PRO A 71 10.43 10.46 -19.30
C PRO A 71 9.03 9.86 -19.07
N ALA A 72 8.52 10.04 -17.87
CA ALA A 72 7.20 9.58 -17.45
C ALA A 72 6.49 10.66 -16.64
N THR A 73 5.18 10.52 -16.44
CA THR A 73 4.36 11.46 -15.70
C THR A 73 3.47 10.76 -14.69
N VAL A 74 3.20 11.43 -13.58
CA VAL A 74 2.10 11.10 -12.68
C VAL A 74 1.06 12.22 -12.75
N THR A 75 -0.20 11.85 -12.93
CA THR A 75 -1.33 12.78 -12.91
C THR A 75 -2.17 12.51 -11.66
N VAL A 76 -2.55 13.59 -10.97
CA VAL A 76 -3.32 13.55 -9.72
C VAL A 76 -4.72 14.03 -9.98
N THR A 77 -5.71 13.21 -9.61
CA THR A 77 -7.15 13.51 -9.72
C THR A 77 -7.88 13.12 -8.44
N ARG A 78 -9.13 13.51 -8.32
CA ARG A 78 -10.08 12.83 -7.42
C ARG A 78 -10.40 11.42 -7.97
N PRO A 79 -10.91 10.49 -7.16
CA PRO A 79 -11.33 9.16 -7.64
C PRO A 79 -12.37 9.21 -8.78
N ASN A 80 -13.22 10.22 -8.81
CA ASN A 80 -14.20 10.46 -9.88
C ASN A 80 -13.61 11.13 -11.15
N GLY A 81 -12.28 11.36 -11.19
CA GLY A 81 -11.59 11.97 -12.32
C GLY A 81 -11.54 13.51 -12.32
N SER A 82 -12.21 14.18 -11.38
CA SER A 82 -12.15 15.64 -11.27
C SER A 82 -10.79 16.13 -10.72
N SER A 83 -10.47 17.40 -10.93
CA SER A 83 -9.27 18.00 -10.35
C SER A 83 -9.41 18.12 -8.83
N PRO A 84 -8.35 17.78 -8.05
CA PRO A 84 -8.35 18.00 -6.62
C PRO A 84 -8.23 19.48 -6.29
N SER A 85 -8.79 19.87 -5.15
CA SER A 85 -8.60 21.23 -4.61
C SER A 85 -7.24 21.34 -3.95
N PHE A 86 -6.58 22.48 -4.09
CA PHE A 86 -5.36 22.80 -3.37
C PHE A 86 -5.70 23.43 -2.02
N TYR A 87 -5.02 22.99 -0.97
CA TYR A 87 -5.02 23.62 0.33
C TYR A 87 -3.96 24.73 0.41
N GLY A 88 -2.89 24.61 -0.39
CA GLY A 88 -1.71 25.48 -0.35
C GLY A 88 -0.59 24.90 0.51
N ASN A 89 0.17 25.76 1.16
CA ASN A 89 1.25 25.33 2.05
C ASN A 89 0.69 24.99 3.44
N TYR A 90 0.95 23.76 3.90
CA TYR A 90 0.60 23.35 5.24
C TYR A 90 1.80 23.48 6.19
N SER A 91 1.55 24.03 7.38
CA SER A 91 2.55 24.05 8.45
C SER A 91 1.89 23.83 9.80
N SER A 92 2.57 23.12 10.70
CA SER A 92 2.14 22.84 12.07
C SER A 92 3.34 22.83 12.99
N ASN A 93 3.26 23.51 14.13
CA ASN A 93 4.32 23.59 15.16
C ASN A 93 5.72 23.94 14.59
N GLY A 94 5.76 24.85 13.61
CA GLY A 94 7.01 25.24 12.95
C GLY A 94 7.57 24.25 11.93
N ILE A 95 6.90 23.13 11.69
CA ILE A 95 7.22 22.15 10.65
C ILE A 95 6.23 22.31 9.51
N SER A 96 6.77 22.48 8.30
CA SER A 96 6.00 22.60 7.08
C SER A 96 6.22 21.41 6.18
N LEU A 97 5.22 21.05 5.40
CA LEU A 97 5.42 20.18 4.25
C LEU A 97 6.26 20.88 3.20
N SER A 98 7.05 20.14 2.43
CA SER A 98 8.10 20.71 1.58
C SER A 98 7.58 21.32 0.28
N GLY A 99 6.27 21.32 0.04
CA GLY A 99 5.59 21.91 -1.11
C GLY A 99 4.14 22.24 -0.82
N SER A 100 3.38 22.58 -1.86
CA SER A 100 1.94 22.73 -1.75
C SER A 100 1.26 21.40 -1.49
N THR A 101 0.00 21.45 -1.06
CA THR A 101 -0.79 20.28 -0.72
C THR A 101 -2.15 20.33 -1.39
N TRP A 102 -2.73 19.16 -1.57
CA TRP A 102 -4.14 18.97 -1.92
C TRP A 102 -4.95 18.75 -0.66
N ASP A 103 -6.14 19.31 -0.65
CA ASP A 103 -7.15 19.05 0.36
C ASP A 103 -7.78 17.66 0.16
N ILE A 104 -7.80 16.85 1.22
CA ILE A 104 -8.45 15.53 1.26
C ILE A 104 -9.61 15.55 2.26
N GLY A 105 -10.18 16.68 2.61
CA GLY A 105 -11.22 16.75 3.64
C GLY A 105 -12.17 15.54 3.59
N PRO A 106 -12.04 14.54 4.50
CA PRO A 106 -12.90 13.35 4.48
C PRO A 106 -14.34 13.77 4.65
N ALA A 107 -15.15 13.49 3.64
CA ALA A 107 -16.57 13.83 3.67
C ALA A 107 -17.38 12.59 4.04
N THR A 108 -18.38 12.78 4.88
CA THR A 108 -19.45 11.80 5.09
C THR A 108 -20.44 11.94 3.95
N SER A 109 -20.24 11.31 2.80
CA SER A 109 -21.31 11.23 1.82
C SER A 109 -22.06 9.91 1.95
N VAL A 110 -23.36 10.04 1.99
CA VAL A 110 -24.26 8.88 1.99
C VAL A 110 -24.12 8.17 0.66
N GLY A 111 -23.80 6.88 0.68
CA GLY A 111 -23.70 6.04 -0.52
C GLY A 111 -22.28 5.79 -1.03
N GLU A 112 -21.24 6.32 -0.37
CA GLU A 112 -19.88 5.93 -0.68
C GLU A 112 -19.54 4.56 -0.05
N PRO A 113 -18.80 3.69 -0.76
CA PRO A 113 -18.42 2.38 -0.23
C PRO A 113 -17.54 2.49 1.01
N ILE A 114 -16.72 3.55 1.09
CA ILE A 114 -15.96 3.95 2.27
C ILE A 114 -16.10 5.47 2.41
N PRO A 115 -16.52 5.99 3.58
CA PRO A 115 -16.63 7.42 3.80
C PRO A 115 -15.31 8.14 3.49
N GLY A 116 -15.41 9.23 2.71
CA GLY A 116 -14.25 10.01 2.28
C GLY A 116 -13.55 9.53 1.02
N PHE A 117 -13.96 8.41 0.42
CA PHE A 117 -13.33 7.86 -0.78
C PHE A 117 -13.27 8.88 -1.94
N ASN A 118 -14.39 9.54 -2.27
CA ASN A 118 -14.43 10.53 -3.36
C ASN A 118 -13.67 11.82 -3.07
N SER A 119 -13.39 12.15 -1.83
CA SER A 119 -12.53 13.28 -1.44
C SER A 119 -11.03 12.96 -1.55
N GLY A 120 -10.68 11.68 -1.74
CA GLY A 120 -9.32 11.21 -1.87
C GLY A 120 -8.58 11.69 -3.11
N LEU A 121 -7.36 11.21 -3.26
CA LEU A 121 -6.50 11.46 -4.42
C LEU A 121 -6.24 10.15 -5.15
N THR A 122 -6.21 10.23 -6.48
CA THR A 122 -5.75 9.15 -7.35
C THR A 122 -4.54 9.62 -8.12
N PHE A 123 -3.42 8.94 -7.92
CA PHE A 123 -2.17 9.12 -8.64
C PHE A 123 -2.12 8.10 -9.78
N THR A 124 -2.11 8.57 -11.02
CA THR A 124 -2.05 7.72 -12.22
C THR A 124 -0.71 7.90 -12.90
N PHE A 125 0.06 6.83 -13.02
CA PHE A 125 1.40 6.81 -13.58
C PHE A 125 1.36 6.41 -15.05
N SER A 126 2.03 7.17 -15.93
CA SER A 126 2.15 6.84 -17.36
C SER A 126 3.11 5.66 -17.61
N SER A 127 4.05 5.43 -16.71
CA SER A 127 4.90 4.23 -16.65
C SER A 127 4.79 3.66 -15.23
N PRO A 128 4.48 2.35 -15.07
CA PRO A 128 4.26 1.76 -13.76
C PRO A 128 5.46 1.90 -12.83
N VAL A 129 5.20 2.14 -11.56
CA VAL A 129 6.19 2.20 -10.48
C VAL A 129 5.88 1.12 -9.44
N ASN A 130 6.82 0.82 -8.57
CA ASN A 130 6.58 -0.06 -7.43
C ASN A 130 7.10 0.50 -6.11
N ALA A 131 7.47 1.78 -6.12
CA ALA A 131 7.68 2.56 -4.91
C ALA A 131 7.11 3.96 -5.14
N PHE A 132 6.23 4.41 -4.24
CA PHE A 132 5.60 5.71 -4.30
C PHE A 132 5.26 6.19 -2.89
N GLY A 133 5.43 7.49 -2.62
CA GLY A 133 5.06 8.09 -1.36
C GLY A 133 4.99 9.61 -1.42
N PHE A 134 4.41 10.20 -0.39
CA PHE A 134 4.18 11.64 -0.25
C PHE A 134 4.00 12.05 1.21
N GLU A 135 4.04 13.34 1.45
CA GLU A 135 3.90 13.92 2.77
C GLU A 135 2.41 14.14 3.10
N ILE A 136 2.06 13.97 4.36
CA ILE A 136 0.72 14.14 4.92
C ILE A 136 0.79 15.24 5.99
N GLY A 137 -0.22 16.10 6.01
CA GLY A 137 -0.43 17.07 7.08
C GLY A 137 -1.83 16.98 7.66
N ASP A 138 -1.96 17.40 8.90
CA ASP A 138 -3.20 17.51 9.68
C ASP A 138 -3.88 16.18 10.06
N TRP A 139 -3.24 15.04 9.83
CA TRP A 139 -3.78 13.74 10.24
C TRP A 139 -3.72 13.56 11.77
N ALA A 140 -4.84 13.08 12.33
CA ALA A 140 -5.05 12.82 13.76
C ALA A 140 -5.07 14.08 14.66
N THR A 141 -5.30 15.26 14.08
CA THR A 141 -5.53 16.48 14.86
C THR A 141 -6.86 16.46 15.58
N CYS A 142 -7.86 15.80 15.00
CA CYS A 142 -9.16 15.53 15.60
C CYS A 142 -9.65 14.12 15.22
N CYS A 143 -10.87 13.84 15.56
CA CYS A 143 -11.67 12.78 14.94
C CYS A 143 -11.14 11.35 15.13
N THR A 144 -10.16 11.17 16.01
CA THR A 144 -9.55 9.87 16.36
C THR A 144 -10.50 8.92 17.10
N SER A 145 -11.65 9.43 17.59
CA SER A 145 -12.71 8.64 18.25
C SER A 145 -13.91 8.37 17.32
N VAL A 146 -13.83 8.70 16.04
CA VAL A 146 -14.90 8.41 15.09
C VAL A 146 -15.12 6.92 14.96
N VAL A 147 -16.38 6.51 15.00
CA VAL A 147 -16.80 5.11 14.88
C VAL A 147 -17.17 4.82 13.43
N ARG A 148 -16.52 3.83 12.84
CA ARG A 148 -16.83 3.32 11.51
C ARG A 148 -18.12 2.51 11.54
N ASP A 149 -18.85 2.49 10.42
CA ASP A 149 -20.02 1.64 10.32
C ASP A 149 -19.63 0.14 10.34
N ALA A 150 -20.59 -0.70 10.81
CA ALA A 150 -20.34 -2.12 11.02
C ALA A 150 -20.01 -2.87 9.71
N ASN A 151 -20.50 -2.41 8.54
CA ASN A 151 -20.21 -3.04 7.26
C ASN A 151 -18.77 -2.75 6.84
N THR A 152 -18.29 -1.51 7.03
CA THR A 152 -16.88 -1.16 6.79
C THR A 152 -15.98 -2.02 7.67
N VAL A 153 -16.26 -2.10 8.96
CA VAL A 153 -15.47 -2.92 9.90
C VAL A 153 -15.42 -4.38 9.45
N SER A 154 -16.56 -4.98 9.14
CA SER A 154 -16.64 -6.40 8.78
C SER A 154 -16.06 -6.69 7.40
N THR A 155 -16.27 -5.80 6.42
CA THR A 155 -15.82 -6.01 5.03
C THR A 155 -14.29 -5.90 4.91
N TYR A 156 -13.69 -4.94 5.60
CA TYR A 156 -12.27 -4.65 5.50
C TYR A 156 -11.42 -5.21 6.66
N GLY A 157 -12.06 -5.78 7.68
CA GLY A 157 -11.35 -6.33 8.84
C GLY A 157 -10.58 -5.27 9.64
N VAL A 158 -11.10 -4.04 9.72
CA VAL A 158 -10.42 -2.87 10.30
C VAL A 158 -10.95 -2.52 11.68
N PRO A 159 -10.21 -1.74 12.49
CA PRO A 159 -10.69 -1.26 13.79
C PRO A 159 -12.01 -0.51 13.66
N ALA A 160 -12.90 -0.69 14.63
CA ALA A 160 -14.20 -0.03 14.67
C ALA A 160 -14.10 1.49 14.90
N GLN A 161 -12.95 2.00 15.32
CA GLN A 161 -12.77 3.40 15.71
C GLN A 161 -11.42 3.94 15.24
N GLY A 162 -11.37 5.23 14.92
CA GLY A 162 -10.16 5.97 14.61
C GLY A 162 -10.29 6.86 13.39
N SER A 163 -9.26 7.68 13.15
CA SER A 163 -9.02 8.39 11.90
C SER A 163 -8.04 7.55 11.06
N GLY A 164 -8.47 7.10 9.91
CA GLY A 164 -7.73 6.16 9.05
C GLY A 164 -7.11 6.83 7.84
N LEU A 165 -5.92 6.35 7.47
CA LEU A 165 -5.34 6.58 6.16
C LEU A 165 -5.52 5.31 5.32
N TRP A 166 -6.19 5.44 4.19
CA TRP A 166 -6.54 4.33 3.30
C TRP A 166 -5.78 4.40 1.99
N ILE A 167 -5.41 3.23 1.48
CA ILE A 167 -4.71 3.12 0.20
C ILE A 167 -5.28 1.95 -0.63
N ALA A 168 -5.40 2.16 -1.93
CA ALA A 168 -5.75 1.13 -2.90
C ALA A 168 -4.82 1.21 -4.11
N PHE A 169 -4.43 0.06 -4.65
CA PHE A 169 -3.57 -0.06 -5.82
C PHE A 169 -4.37 -0.61 -7.00
N ASP A 170 -4.22 0.01 -8.18
CA ASP A 170 -4.79 -0.41 -9.47
C ASP A 170 -6.30 -0.66 -9.46
N GLY A 171 -7.02 0.06 -8.60
CA GLY A 171 -8.47 -0.10 -8.44
C GLY A 171 -8.89 -1.34 -7.65
N GLY A 172 -7.95 -2.01 -6.99
CA GLY A 172 -8.21 -3.10 -6.06
C GLY A 172 -8.86 -2.63 -4.76
N ALA A 173 -9.07 -3.57 -3.85
CA ALA A 173 -9.65 -3.27 -2.54
C ALA A 173 -8.75 -2.32 -1.75
N ALA A 174 -9.37 -1.35 -1.08
CA ALA A 174 -8.66 -0.46 -0.18
C ALA A 174 -8.20 -1.20 1.08
N THR A 175 -7.05 -0.82 1.59
CA THR A 175 -6.50 -1.28 2.87
C THR A 175 -6.31 -0.08 3.79
N LEU A 176 -6.25 -0.34 5.10
CA LEU A 176 -6.05 0.67 6.14
C LEU A 176 -4.63 0.52 6.73
N PRO A 177 -3.59 1.08 6.10
CA PRO A 177 -2.21 0.93 6.57
C PRO A 177 -1.91 1.73 7.85
N ALA A 178 -2.69 2.76 8.14
CA ALA A 178 -2.53 3.55 9.35
C ALA A 178 -3.89 3.94 9.93
N ASN A 179 -4.02 3.88 11.25
CA ASN A 179 -5.22 4.23 12.00
C ASN A 179 -4.83 4.93 13.31
N ALA A 180 -5.31 6.13 13.50
CA ALA A 180 -5.06 6.90 14.71
C ALA A 180 -6.28 6.85 15.63
N GLN A 181 -6.12 6.33 16.84
CA GLN A 181 -7.09 6.43 17.95
C GLN A 181 -6.71 7.53 18.95
N SER A 182 -5.52 8.10 18.75
CA SER A 182 -5.00 9.25 19.50
C SER A 182 -4.03 10.04 18.62
N ALA A 183 -3.71 11.28 19.00
CA ALA A 183 -2.71 12.09 18.31
C ALA A 183 -1.33 11.40 18.27
N SER A 184 -0.98 10.62 19.30
CA SER A 184 0.30 9.90 19.39
C SER A 184 0.47 8.78 18.36
N ASP A 185 -0.61 8.39 17.65
CA ASP A 185 -0.52 7.42 16.56
C ASP A 185 -0.01 8.06 15.25
N ASN A 186 0.03 9.40 15.19
CA ASN A 186 0.73 10.13 14.15
C ASN A 186 2.23 10.19 14.49
N PRO A 187 3.14 9.66 13.64
CA PRO A 187 4.58 9.63 13.90
C PRO A 187 5.19 11.01 14.15
N GLY A 188 4.75 12.03 13.43
CA GLY A 188 5.24 13.39 13.60
C GLY A 188 4.82 13.99 14.93
N TYR A 189 3.57 13.77 15.35
CA TYR A 189 3.08 14.23 16.65
C TYR A 189 3.82 13.50 17.79
N ALA A 190 3.98 12.19 17.69
CA ALA A 190 4.71 11.41 18.69
C ALA A 190 6.17 11.88 18.87
N ALA A 191 6.81 12.30 17.78
CA ALA A 191 8.21 12.73 17.80
C ALA A 191 8.39 14.21 18.19
N SER A 192 7.51 15.11 17.76
CA SER A 192 7.72 16.56 17.89
C SER A 192 6.43 17.37 18.03
N GLN A 193 5.30 16.72 18.30
CA GLN A 193 3.97 17.34 18.39
C GLN A 193 3.54 18.03 17.09
N SER A 194 4.11 17.63 15.96
CA SER A 194 3.72 18.09 14.63
C SER A 194 2.81 17.07 13.95
N TYR A 195 1.63 17.53 13.52
CA TYR A 195 0.69 16.66 12.79
C TYR A 195 1.08 16.48 11.33
N THR A 196 2.36 16.10 11.12
CA THR A 196 2.92 15.81 9.81
C THR A 196 3.55 14.43 9.82
N ASN A 197 3.37 13.69 8.73
CA ASN A 197 4.01 12.41 8.51
C ASN A 197 4.25 12.18 7.01
N PHE A 198 4.98 11.14 6.70
CA PHE A 198 5.15 10.61 5.36
C PHE A 198 4.46 9.26 5.27
N ILE A 199 3.74 9.02 4.17
CA ILE A 199 3.23 7.70 3.83
C ILE A 199 3.75 7.28 2.46
N GLY A 200 4.19 6.02 2.36
CA GLY A 200 4.69 5.45 1.13
C GLY A 200 4.47 3.95 1.08
N ALA A 201 4.53 3.40 -0.13
CA ALA A 201 4.42 1.98 -0.41
C ALA A 201 5.58 1.53 -1.28
N ILE A 202 6.15 0.37 -0.98
CA ILE A 202 7.18 -0.29 -1.78
C ILE A 202 6.70 -1.73 -2.04
N ASP A 203 6.52 -2.10 -3.31
CA ASP A 203 6.10 -3.45 -3.72
C ASP A 203 7.13 -4.06 -4.67
N SER A 204 8.03 -4.85 -4.13
CA SER A 204 8.99 -5.58 -4.98
C SER A 204 8.41 -6.85 -5.62
N SER A 205 7.15 -7.19 -5.37
CA SER A 205 6.49 -8.34 -6.01
C SER A 205 5.86 -8.00 -7.36
N GLY A 206 5.47 -6.75 -7.55
CA GLY A 206 4.77 -6.25 -8.72
C GLY A 206 5.05 -4.79 -9.02
N PHE A 207 4.22 -4.21 -9.85
CA PHE A 207 4.17 -2.79 -10.19
C PHE A 207 2.73 -2.31 -10.10
N PHE A 208 2.55 -1.03 -9.83
CA PHE A 208 1.24 -0.38 -9.88
C PHE A 208 1.26 0.84 -10.82
N SER A 209 0.17 1.00 -11.53
CA SER A 209 -0.08 2.14 -12.44
C SER A 209 -0.96 3.20 -11.80
N LYS A 210 -1.61 2.85 -10.70
CA LYS A 210 -2.54 3.73 -10.00
C LYS A 210 -2.49 3.51 -8.51
N VAL A 211 -2.45 4.60 -7.75
CA VAL A 211 -2.60 4.59 -6.29
C VAL A 211 -3.74 5.54 -5.94
N THR A 212 -4.73 5.06 -5.18
CA THR A 212 -5.78 5.89 -4.59
C THR A 212 -5.55 5.99 -3.09
N PHE A 213 -5.56 7.21 -2.56
CA PHE A 213 -5.33 7.53 -1.16
C PHE A 213 -6.46 8.42 -0.63
N PHE A 214 -6.95 8.13 0.56
CA PHE A 214 -7.99 8.93 1.22
C PHE A 214 -7.95 8.75 2.75
N GLY A 215 -8.64 9.64 3.46
CA GLY A 215 -8.85 9.55 4.90
C GLY A 215 -10.31 9.25 5.23
N ASP A 216 -10.58 8.69 6.41
CA ASP A 216 -11.94 8.43 6.88
C ASP A 216 -12.27 9.09 8.22
N GLY A 217 -11.43 9.99 8.70
CA GLY A 217 -11.71 10.78 9.89
C GLY A 217 -12.73 11.88 9.59
N PHE A 218 -14.01 11.63 9.87
CA PHE A 218 -15.13 12.52 9.55
C PHE A 218 -14.94 13.94 10.07
N GLY A 219 -14.89 14.92 9.14
CA GLY A 219 -14.69 16.32 9.46
C GLY A 219 -13.26 16.72 9.82
N GLU A 220 -12.31 15.79 9.72
CA GLU A 220 -10.90 16.10 9.81
C GLU A 220 -10.43 16.89 8.58
N VAL A 221 -9.64 17.92 8.76
CA VAL A 221 -8.86 18.50 7.68
C VAL A 221 -7.65 17.59 7.47
N LEU A 222 -7.54 16.99 6.28
CA LEU A 222 -6.42 16.16 5.90
C LEU A 222 -5.83 16.72 4.61
N VAL A 223 -4.52 16.90 4.57
CA VAL A 223 -3.81 17.37 3.39
C VAL A 223 -2.71 16.40 3.00
N ALA A 224 -2.50 16.23 1.69
CA ALA A 224 -1.45 15.38 1.16
C ALA A 224 -0.70 16.11 0.04
N GLY A 225 0.60 15.85 -0.10
CA GLY A 225 1.41 16.46 -1.15
C GLY A 225 2.86 16.65 -0.72
N GLY A 226 3.26 17.90 -0.51
CA GLY A 226 4.64 18.22 -0.17
C GLY A 226 5.62 17.80 -1.27
N THR A 227 6.43 16.80 -1.02
CA THR A 227 7.30 16.18 -2.03
C THR A 227 6.81 14.77 -2.33
N LEU A 228 6.47 14.52 -3.60
CA LEU A 228 6.21 13.19 -4.13
C LEU A 228 7.53 12.43 -4.34
N ARG A 229 7.54 11.13 -4.07
CA ARG A 229 8.68 10.24 -4.28
C ARG A 229 8.27 9.05 -5.13
N PHE A 230 9.07 8.73 -6.13
CA PHE A 230 8.82 7.64 -7.07
C PHE A 230 10.08 6.81 -7.23
N ALA A 231 9.94 5.51 -7.33
CA ALA A 231 11.04 4.64 -7.71
C ALA A 231 10.53 3.34 -8.33
N SER A 232 11.46 2.62 -8.94
CA SER A 232 11.24 1.23 -9.35
C SER A 232 12.36 0.38 -8.77
N VAL A 233 11.99 -0.56 -7.90
CA VAL A 233 12.92 -1.50 -7.28
C VAL A 233 12.91 -2.85 -8.00
N PRO A 234 14.04 -3.58 -8.03
CA PRO A 234 14.09 -4.91 -8.63
C PRO A 234 13.11 -5.88 -7.96
N LYS A 235 12.59 -6.83 -8.72
CA LYS A 235 11.66 -7.83 -8.20
C LYS A 235 12.30 -8.64 -7.07
N GLY A 236 11.60 -8.78 -5.95
CA GLY A 236 12.04 -9.53 -4.79
C GLY A 236 13.17 -8.89 -3.98
N SER A 237 13.55 -7.63 -4.29
CA SER A 237 14.67 -6.96 -3.63
C SER A 237 14.32 -6.34 -2.28
N VAL A 238 13.07 -6.01 -2.06
CA VAL A 238 12.56 -5.39 -0.82
C VAL A 238 11.45 -6.27 -0.25
N GLY A 239 11.50 -6.47 1.04
CA GLY A 239 10.55 -7.31 1.75
C GLY A 239 11.25 -8.51 2.36
N GLY A 240 10.86 -8.85 3.58
CA GLY A 240 11.30 -10.09 4.21
C GLY A 240 10.94 -11.29 3.34
N SER A 241 11.74 -12.33 3.39
CA SER A 241 11.41 -13.62 2.79
C SER A 241 9.95 -13.95 3.14
N VAL A 242 9.09 -13.99 2.12
CA VAL A 242 7.78 -14.61 2.30
C VAL A 242 8.10 -16.02 2.82
N PRO A 243 7.63 -16.43 4.00
CA PRO A 243 7.83 -17.81 4.44
C PRO A 243 7.35 -18.70 3.29
N GLU A 244 8.22 -19.59 2.83
CA GLU A 244 7.88 -20.51 1.74
C GLU A 244 6.52 -21.12 2.07
N PRO A 245 5.55 -21.08 1.13
CA PRO A 245 4.21 -21.54 1.44
C PRO A 245 4.30 -22.91 2.10
N ALA A 246 3.54 -23.12 3.17
CA ALA A 246 3.48 -24.41 3.86
C ALA A 246 3.23 -25.60 2.90
N SER A 247 2.83 -25.31 1.64
CA SER A 247 2.77 -26.20 0.51
C SER A 247 4.09 -26.91 0.19
N LEU A 248 5.26 -26.29 0.35
CA LEU A 248 6.56 -26.97 0.16
C LEU A 248 6.86 -27.93 1.30
N ALA A 249 6.51 -27.55 2.53
CA ALA A 249 6.60 -28.46 3.67
C ALA A 249 5.61 -29.63 3.52
N LEU A 250 4.37 -29.37 3.10
CA LEU A 250 3.37 -30.37 2.80
C LEU A 250 3.77 -31.29 1.64
N LEU A 251 4.37 -30.76 0.58
CA LEU A 251 4.93 -31.50 -0.52
C LEU A 251 6.06 -32.42 -0.03
N GLY A 252 6.97 -31.91 0.79
CA GLY A 252 8.04 -32.69 1.40
C GLY A 252 7.51 -33.86 2.26
N ILE A 253 6.51 -33.57 3.11
CA ILE A 253 5.83 -34.60 3.94
C ILE A 253 5.08 -35.61 3.06
N GLY A 254 4.39 -35.13 2.00
CA GLY A 254 3.69 -36.00 1.05
C GLY A 254 4.63 -36.96 0.33
N LEU A 255 5.78 -36.47 -0.15
CA LEU A 255 6.81 -37.31 -0.81
C LEU A 255 7.46 -38.30 0.16
N ALA A 256 7.74 -37.89 1.40
CA ALA A 256 8.26 -38.73 2.44
C ALA A 256 7.24 -39.85 2.79
N GLY A 257 5.94 -39.52 2.88
CA GLY A 257 4.86 -40.47 3.07
C GLY A 257 4.75 -41.52 1.96
N LEU A 258 4.87 -41.09 0.71
CA LEU A 258 4.88 -42.01 -0.45
C LEU A 258 6.10 -42.95 -0.47
N ALA A 259 7.28 -42.43 -0.09
CA ALA A 259 8.50 -43.26 0.01
C ALA A 259 8.39 -44.34 1.10
N THR A 260 7.75 -44.05 2.22
CA THR A 260 7.52 -45.02 3.29
C THR A 260 6.49 -46.12 2.91
N MET A 261 5.44 -45.73 2.16
CA MET A 261 4.45 -46.69 1.62
C MET A 261 5.07 -47.66 0.62
N ARG A 262 5.99 -47.24 -0.23
CA ARG A 262 6.71 -48.12 -1.16
C ARG A 262 7.57 -49.14 -0.44
N ARG A 263 8.23 -48.80 0.64
CA ARG A 263 9.06 -49.73 1.43
C ARG A 263 8.24 -50.85 2.11
N ARG A 264 7.00 -50.56 2.53
CA ARG A 264 6.12 -51.55 3.16
C ARG A 264 5.53 -52.59 2.18
N LYS A 265 5.53 -52.33 0.87
CA LYS A 265 5.07 -53.30 -0.15
C LYS A 265 6.19 -54.21 -0.69
N ALA A 266 7.44 -53.93 -0.37
CA ALA A 266 8.62 -54.67 -0.82
C ALA A 266 9.18 -55.64 0.25
N ALA A 267 8.59 -55.66 1.46
CA ALA A 267 8.81 -56.62 2.53
C ALA A 267 7.58 -57.55 2.65
#